data_af62ac45082b9a5f34a3804d814366dc
#
_entry.id   af62ac45082b9a5f34a3804d814366dc
#
_cell.length_a   1.000
_cell.length_b   1.000
_cell.length_c   1.000
_cell.angle_alpha   90.00
_cell.angle_beta   90.00
_cell.angle_gamma   90.00
#
_symmetry.space_group_name_H-M   'P 1'
#
loop_
_entity.id
_entity.type
_entity.pdbx_description
1 polymer ?
#
loop_
_entity_poly.entity_id
_entity_poly.type
_entity_poly.pdbx_seq_one_letter_code
_entity_poly.pdbx_strand_id
1 'polypeptide(L)'
;RGERKSNLGTITIETNVGDKLGGGVVFWVDAAKAHGYIVNMSNVGTNTEQFGPEREASDVAGTSQSMGSGYTNTQNIVKKFNALQSANNWPEWQGVKIAAQLCLDNSVTVGQITYTDWFLPSREELIEIFKVKNLLAEKGVNIPANNYWSSSEGDGNDPGWSAFYVNFY
;
A
#
# COMPACT_ATOMS: atom_id res chain seq x y z
N ARG A 1 -39.46 -36.55 22.87
CA ARG A 1 -38.90 -35.70 21.77
C ARG A 1 -37.82 -34.84 22.41
N GLY A 2 -36.57 -35.24 22.25
CA GLY A 2 -35.43 -34.50 22.73
C GLY A 2 -35.07 -33.35 21.75
N GLU A 3 -35.10 -32.11 22.21
CA GLU A 3 -34.58 -30.98 21.51
C GLU A 3 -33.03 -31.10 21.44
N ARG A 4 -32.48 -31.22 20.23
CA ARG A 4 -31.07 -31.05 20.03
C ARG A 4 -30.77 -29.55 20.12
N LYS A 5 -30.19 -29.10 21.23
CA LYS A 5 -29.56 -27.81 21.32
C LYS A 5 -28.28 -27.89 20.47
N SER A 6 -28.28 -27.24 19.31
CA SER A 6 -27.05 -26.98 18.56
C SER A 6 -26.22 -25.96 19.35
N ASN A 7 -25.15 -26.41 20.01
CA ASN A 7 -24.12 -25.52 20.52
C ASN A 7 -23.31 -24.98 19.32
N LEU A 8 -23.82 -23.92 18.73
CA LEU A 8 -22.98 -23.09 17.84
C LEU A 8 -22.05 -22.28 18.74
N GLY A 9 -20.84 -22.77 18.93
CA GLY A 9 -19.78 -21.97 19.53
C GLY A 9 -19.44 -20.81 18.58
N THR A 10 -19.39 -19.60 19.09
CA THR A 10 -18.83 -18.47 18.36
C THR A 10 -17.33 -18.68 18.28
N ILE A 11 -16.82 -18.93 17.07
CA ILE A 11 -15.37 -18.92 16.82
C ILE A 11 -15.01 -17.47 16.49
N THR A 12 -14.33 -16.80 17.39
CA THR A 12 -13.69 -15.52 17.11
C THR A 12 -12.34 -15.82 16.49
N ILE A 13 -12.17 -15.53 15.22
CA ILE A 13 -10.86 -15.60 14.55
C ILE A 13 -10.18 -14.26 14.79
N GLU A 14 -9.20 -14.24 15.71
CA GLU A 14 -8.37 -13.06 15.91
C GLU A 14 -7.28 -13.03 14.84
N THR A 15 -7.21 -11.94 14.08
CA THR A 15 -6.12 -11.67 13.14
C THR A 15 -4.95 -11.04 13.90
N ASN A 16 -3.75 -11.55 13.67
CA ASN A 16 -2.54 -11.05 14.32
C ASN A 16 -1.49 -10.65 13.26
N VAL A 17 -0.58 -9.75 13.66
CA VAL A 17 0.58 -9.41 12.84
C VAL A 17 1.40 -10.68 12.57
N GLY A 18 1.74 -10.91 11.30
CA GLY A 18 2.42 -12.11 10.83
C GLY A 18 1.50 -13.21 10.29
N ASP A 19 0.18 -13.07 10.38
CA ASP A 19 -0.74 -14.02 9.76
C ASP A 19 -0.76 -13.87 8.23
N LYS A 20 -0.84 -14.99 7.51
CA LYS A 20 -1.00 -14.97 6.04
C LYS A 20 -2.48 -14.85 5.70
N LEU A 21 -2.86 -13.80 5.00
CA LEU A 21 -4.24 -13.49 4.65
C LEU A 21 -4.29 -12.75 3.31
N GLY A 22 -5.30 -13.00 2.49
CA GLY A 22 -5.57 -12.21 1.29
C GLY A 22 -4.45 -12.17 0.25
N GLY A 23 -3.52 -13.14 0.30
CA GLY A 23 -2.36 -13.19 -0.60
C GLY A 23 -1.14 -12.41 -0.12
N GLY A 24 -1.20 -11.88 1.11
CA GLY A 24 -0.10 -11.18 1.77
C GLY A 24 0.12 -11.63 3.20
N VAL A 25 0.81 -10.81 3.97
CA VAL A 25 1.05 -11.01 5.41
C VAL A 25 0.57 -9.77 6.16
N VAL A 26 -0.14 -9.98 7.26
CA VAL A 26 -0.64 -8.90 8.12
C VAL A 26 0.55 -8.19 8.77
N PHE A 27 0.66 -6.88 8.56
CA PHE A 27 1.71 -6.07 9.18
C PHE A 27 1.19 -5.16 10.28
N TRP A 28 -0.10 -4.89 10.30
CA TRP A 28 -0.72 -4.05 11.31
C TRP A 28 -2.17 -4.49 11.56
N VAL A 29 -2.63 -4.36 12.81
CA VAL A 29 -4.02 -4.54 13.23
C VAL A 29 -4.40 -3.44 14.20
N ASP A 30 -5.65 -3.03 14.21
CA ASP A 30 -6.17 -2.08 15.19
C ASP A 30 -6.25 -2.71 16.60
N ALA A 31 -6.48 -1.87 17.63
CA ALA A 31 -6.55 -2.32 19.02
C ALA A 31 -7.69 -3.33 19.28
N ALA A 32 -8.75 -3.26 18.50
CA ALA A 32 -9.88 -4.18 18.57
C ALA A 32 -9.67 -5.47 17.77
N LYS A 33 -8.58 -5.54 16.99
CA LYS A 33 -8.27 -6.63 16.02
C LYS A 33 -9.39 -6.87 14.99
N ALA A 34 -10.20 -5.84 14.75
CA ALA A 34 -11.31 -5.87 13.79
C ALA A 34 -10.89 -5.47 12.38
N HIS A 35 -9.84 -4.65 12.27
CA HIS A 35 -9.29 -4.18 11.00
C HIS A 35 -7.77 -4.35 11.00
N GLY A 36 -7.21 -4.59 9.83
CA GLY A 36 -5.77 -4.72 9.65
C GLY A 36 -5.36 -4.46 8.21
N TYR A 37 -4.05 -4.33 8.02
CA TYR A 37 -3.44 -4.18 6.71
C TYR A 37 -2.48 -5.31 6.43
N ILE A 38 -2.44 -5.72 5.17
CA ILE A 38 -1.52 -6.76 4.67
C ILE A 38 -0.48 -6.13 3.74
N VAL A 39 0.72 -6.69 3.73
CA VAL A 39 1.76 -6.38 2.74
C VAL A 39 1.84 -7.53 1.73
N ASN A 40 2.07 -7.21 0.46
CA ASN A 40 2.26 -8.21 -0.58
C ASN A 40 3.53 -9.05 -0.31
N MET A 41 3.57 -10.27 -0.82
CA MET A 41 4.70 -11.19 -0.64
C MET A 41 5.99 -10.71 -1.32
N SER A 42 5.89 -9.81 -2.30
CA SER A 42 7.02 -9.23 -3.03
C SER A 42 6.71 -7.84 -3.54
N ASN A 43 7.76 -7.09 -3.89
CA ASN A 43 7.61 -5.82 -4.60
C ASN A 43 6.83 -6.01 -5.90
N VAL A 44 6.02 -5.00 -6.24
CA VAL A 44 5.30 -4.94 -7.52
C VAL A 44 6.08 -4.19 -8.62
N GLY A 45 7.18 -3.55 -8.27
CA GLY A 45 8.02 -2.79 -9.19
C GLY A 45 9.41 -3.41 -9.42
N THR A 46 10.22 -2.74 -10.24
CA THR A 46 11.58 -3.16 -10.63
C THR A 46 12.69 -2.46 -9.85
N ASN A 47 12.36 -1.64 -8.85
CA ASN A 47 13.23 -0.79 -8.02
C ASN A 47 13.69 0.53 -8.67
N THR A 48 13.07 0.93 -9.76
CA THR A 48 13.37 2.19 -10.45
C THR A 48 12.13 3.05 -10.69
N GLU A 49 11.01 2.66 -10.11
CA GLU A 49 9.75 3.37 -10.28
C GLU A 49 9.83 4.75 -9.65
N GLN A 50 9.29 5.72 -10.37
CA GLN A 50 9.20 7.09 -9.91
C GLN A 50 7.88 7.29 -9.15
N PHE A 51 7.87 8.26 -8.25
CA PHE A 51 6.65 8.71 -7.59
C PHE A 51 5.73 9.43 -8.59
N GLY A 52 6.30 10.29 -9.42
CA GLY A 52 5.64 11.10 -10.44
C GLY A 52 6.59 12.16 -10.99
N PRO A 53 6.12 13.04 -11.89
CA PRO A 53 6.92 14.16 -12.39
C PRO A 53 7.24 15.15 -11.27
N GLU A 54 8.48 15.64 -11.24
CA GLU A 54 8.97 16.65 -10.30
C GLU A 54 8.56 18.08 -10.77
N ARG A 55 7.34 18.51 -10.48
CA ARG A 55 6.89 19.88 -10.85
C ARG A 55 5.67 20.27 -10.01
N GLU A 56 5.45 21.59 -9.79
CA GLU A 56 4.27 22.15 -9.13
C GLU A 56 2.94 21.61 -9.71
N ALA A 57 2.90 21.38 -11.02
CA ALA A 57 1.72 20.83 -11.66
C ALA A 57 1.39 19.40 -11.23
N SER A 58 2.33 18.66 -10.63
CA SER A 58 2.14 17.31 -10.11
C SER A 58 1.68 17.28 -8.65
N ASP A 59 1.63 18.43 -7.97
CA ASP A 59 1.12 18.52 -6.59
C ASP A 59 -0.24 17.84 -6.45
N VAL A 60 -0.33 16.90 -5.54
CA VAL A 60 -1.55 16.14 -5.26
C VAL A 60 -2.15 16.62 -3.95
N ALA A 61 -3.02 17.59 -4.04
CA ALA A 61 -3.74 18.07 -2.87
C ALA A 61 -4.46 16.90 -2.15
N GLY A 62 -4.31 16.84 -0.82
CA GLY A 62 -5.06 15.92 0.02
C GLY A 62 -4.39 14.56 0.27
N THR A 63 -3.08 14.43 0.01
CA THR A 63 -2.33 13.30 0.56
C THR A 63 -2.11 13.49 2.07
N SER A 64 -2.08 12.39 2.81
CA SER A 64 -1.86 12.36 4.24
C SER A 64 -0.77 11.36 4.59
N GLN A 65 -0.04 11.63 5.68
CA GLN A 65 0.98 10.71 6.18
C GLN A 65 0.41 9.62 7.08
N SER A 66 -0.83 9.80 7.55
CA SER A 66 -1.44 9.01 8.63
C SER A 66 -1.72 7.56 8.23
N MET A 67 -1.75 6.69 9.24
CA MET A 67 -2.27 5.32 9.11
C MET A 67 -3.69 5.34 8.51
N GLY A 68 -3.96 4.48 7.53
CA GLY A 68 -5.25 4.38 6.86
C GLY A 68 -5.42 5.30 5.66
N SER A 69 -4.45 6.17 5.35
CA SER A 69 -4.58 7.11 4.23
C SER A 69 -4.01 6.60 2.90
N GLY A 70 -3.22 5.53 2.91
CA GLY A 70 -2.50 5.03 1.74
C GLY A 70 -3.39 4.77 0.52
N TYR A 71 -4.55 4.14 0.72
CA TYR A 71 -5.48 3.86 -0.38
C TYR A 71 -6.00 5.14 -1.03
N THR A 72 -6.50 6.09 -0.24
CA THR A 72 -7.00 7.38 -0.75
C THR A 72 -5.89 8.21 -1.40
N ASN A 73 -4.72 8.26 -0.79
CA ASN A 73 -3.55 8.91 -1.36
C ASN A 73 -3.22 8.34 -2.75
N THR A 74 -3.14 7.00 -2.84
CA THR A 74 -2.83 6.30 -4.08
C THR A 74 -3.81 6.64 -5.19
N GLN A 75 -5.11 6.65 -4.90
CA GLN A 75 -6.14 7.04 -5.85
C GLN A 75 -5.98 8.50 -6.33
N ASN A 76 -5.70 9.42 -5.41
CA ASN A 76 -5.50 10.83 -5.72
C ASN A 76 -4.28 11.04 -6.63
N ILE A 77 -3.15 10.37 -6.31
CA ILE A 77 -1.92 10.42 -7.10
C ILE A 77 -2.18 9.91 -8.53
N VAL A 78 -2.80 8.74 -8.66
CA VAL A 78 -3.07 8.15 -9.98
C VAL A 78 -4.04 9.01 -10.79
N LYS A 79 -5.09 9.53 -10.16
CA LYS A 79 -6.04 10.44 -10.81
C LYS A 79 -5.35 11.70 -11.34
N LYS A 80 -4.49 12.32 -10.54
CA LYS A 80 -3.72 13.50 -10.93
C LYS A 80 -2.77 13.18 -12.08
N PHE A 81 -2.01 12.09 -11.96
CA PHE A 81 -1.05 11.67 -12.98
C PHE A 81 -1.73 11.37 -14.33
N ASN A 82 -2.85 10.65 -14.33
CA ASN A 82 -3.61 10.35 -15.53
C ASN A 82 -4.16 11.63 -16.19
N ALA A 83 -4.59 12.62 -15.40
CA ALA A 83 -5.04 13.90 -15.93
C ALA A 83 -3.90 14.65 -16.63
N LEU A 84 -2.68 14.62 -16.06
CA LEU A 84 -1.50 15.24 -16.66
C LEU A 84 -1.05 14.53 -17.94
N GLN A 85 -1.08 13.20 -17.96
CA GLN A 85 -0.81 12.44 -19.19
C GLN A 85 -1.82 12.75 -20.28
N SER A 86 -3.12 12.82 -19.94
CA SER A 86 -4.20 13.11 -20.89
C SER A 86 -4.11 14.52 -21.48
N ALA A 87 -3.63 15.48 -20.70
CA ALA A 87 -3.39 16.85 -21.16
C ALA A 87 -2.17 16.97 -22.10
N ASN A 88 -1.42 15.89 -22.27
CA ASN A 88 -0.19 15.80 -23.10
C ASN A 88 0.86 16.88 -22.77
N ASN A 89 0.89 17.33 -21.51
CA ASN A 89 1.82 18.36 -21.06
C ASN A 89 3.25 17.84 -20.91
N TRP A 90 3.42 16.52 -20.80
CA TRP A 90 4.71 15.85 -20.63
C TRP A 90 4.81 14.60 -21.49
N PRO A 91 5.25 14.75 -22.75
CA PRO A 91 5.35 13.62 -23.69
C PRO A 91 6.23 12.47 -23.18
N GLU A 92 7.26 12.79 -22.41
CA GLU A 92 8.21 11.83 -21.81
C GLU A 92 7.57 10.89 -20.78
N TRP A 93 6.39 11.25 -20.27
CA TRP A 93 5.65 10.43 -19.30
C TRP A 93 4.53 9.60 -19.94
N GLN A 94 4.35 9.70 -21.26
CA GLN A 94 3.32 8.92 -21.93
C GLN A 94 3.62 7.42 -21.85
N GLY A 95 2.66 6.64 -21.32
CA GLY A 95 2.80 5.21 -21.12
C GLY A 95 3.68 4.79 -19.94
N VAL A 96 4.26 5.73 -19.19
CA VAL A 96 5.00 5.46 -17.96
C VAL A 96 4.01 5.10 -16.86
N LYS A 97 4.33 4.07 -16.07
CA LYS A 97 3.61 3.73 -14.83
C LYS A 97 4.42 4.19 -13.62
N ILE A 98 3.78 4.94 -12.75
CA ILE A 98 4.35 5.38 -11.47
C ILE A 98 4.09 4.33 -10.37
N ALA A 99 4.81 4.43 -9.26
CA ALA A 99 4.71 3.48 -8.15
C ALA A 99 3.26 3.28 -7.66
N ALA A 100 2.49 4.37 -7.54
CA ALA A 100 1.08 4.32 -7.14
C ALA A 100 0.22 3.53 -8.15
N GLN A 101 0.45 3.72 -9.46
CA GLN A 101 -0.29 3.00 -10.50
C GLN A 101 0.02 1.50 -10.48
N LEU A 102 1.28 1.12 -10.28
CA LEU A 102 1.68 -0.29 -10.20
C LEU A 102 1.00 -0.99 -9.01
N CYS A 103 0.84 -0.29 -7.88
CA CYS A 103 0.12 -0.84 -6.74
C CYS A 103 -1.36 -1.06 -7.05
N LEU A 104 -2.05 -0.08 -7.67
CA LEU A 104 -3.47 -0.23 -8.05
C LEU A 104 -3.70 -1.30 -9.13
N ASP A 105 -2.75 -1.48 -10.04
CA ASP A 105 -2.83 -2.49 -11.11
C ASP A 105 -2.51 -3.90 -10.60
N ASN A 106 -1.98 -4.01 -9.37
CA ASN A 106 -1.63 -5.31 -8.80
C ASN A 106 -2.86 -6.14 -8.46
N SER A 107 -2.75 -7.43 -8.67
CA SER A 107 -3.77 -8.39 -8.27
C SER A 107 -3.14 -9.69 -7.78
N VAL A 108 -3.70 -10.26 -6.73
CA VAL A 108 -3.23 -11.54 -6.16
C VAL A 108 -4.42 -12.48 -6.03
N THR A 109 -4.31 -13.67 -6.61
CA THR A 109 -5.36 -14.69 -6.53
C THR A 109 -4.96 -15.79 -5.54
N VAL A 110 -5.83 -16.05 -4.57
CA VAL A 110 -5.68 -17.15 -3.60
C VAL A 110 -6.91 -18.05 -3.69
N GLY A 111 -6.72 -19.26 -4.17
CA GLY A 111 -7.83 -20.16 -4.48
C GLY A 111 -8.72 -19.58 -5.59
N GLN A 112 -9.95 -19.25 -5.26
CA GLN A 112 -10.94 -18.67 -6.22
C GLN A 112 -11.18 -17.17 -5.97
N ILE A 113 -10.46 -16.55 -5.04
CA ILE A 113 -10.64 -15.14 -4.67
C ILE A 113 -9.47 -14.33 -5.22
N THR A 114 -9.77 -13.25 -5.94
CA THR A 114 -8.78 -12.29 -6.43
C THR A 114 -8.90 -10.99 -5.63
N TYR A 115 -7.79 -10.57 -5.06
CA TYR A 115 -7.63 -9.33 -4.30
C TYR A 115 -7.02 -8.27 -5.20
N THR A 116 -7.67 -7.12 -5.33
CA THR A 116 -7.32 -6.02 -6.25
C THR A 116 -7.28 -4.65 -5.58
N ASP A 117 -7.40 -4.62 -4.28
CA ASP A 117 -7.44 -3.40 -3.45
C ASP A 117 -6.05 -3.02 -2.90
N TRP A 118 -5.00 -3.33 -3.66
CA TRP A 118 -3.62 -2.99 -3.32
C TRP A 118 -3.34 -1.50 -3.52
N PHE A 119 -2.53 -0.93 -2.66
CA PHE A 119 -2.20 0.50 -2.71
C PHE A 119 -0.76 0.77 -2.25
N LEU A 120 -0.23 1.91 -2.63
CA LEU A 120 1.04 2.42 -2.14
C LEU A 120 0.85 2.93 -0.70
N PRO A 121 1.57 2.40 0.29
CA PRO A 121 1.33 2.74 1.68
C PRO A 121 1.62 4.22 1.96
N SER A 122 0.88 4.82 2.91
CA SER A 122 1.24 6.12 3.48
C SER A 122 2.58 6.03 4.24
N ARG A 123 3.12 7.18 4.63
CA ARG A 123 4.38 7.21 5.38
C ARG A 123 4.30 6.40 6.68
N GLU A 124 3.24 6.57 7.47
CA GLU A 124 3.06 5.83 8.72
C GLU A 124 2.85 4.34 8.49
N GLU A 125 2.07 3.94 7.49
CA GLU A 125 1.90 2.53 7.11
C GLU A 125 3.23 1.89 6.70
N LEU A 126 4.05 2.60 5.93
CA LEU A 126 5.36 2.13 5.50
C LEU A 126 6.33 1.99 6.68
N ILE A 127 6.25 2.89 7.67
CA ILE A 127 7.00 2.78 8.93
C ILE A 127 6.55 1.56 9.73
N GLU A 128 5.26 1.25 9.78
CA GLU A 128 4.78 0.03 10.47
C GLU A 128 5.29 -1.24 9.77
N ILE A 129 5.31 -1.29 8.43
CA ILE A 129 5.95 -2.38 7.68
C ILE A 129 7.42 -2.52 8.07
N PHE A 130 8.15 -1.41 8.14
CA PHE A 130 9.57 -1.40 8.53
C PHE A 130 9.80 -1.96 9.93
N LYS A 131 8.97 -1.58 10.91
CA LYS A 131 9.08 -2.06 12.30
C LYS A 131 9.00 -3.59 12.42
N VAL A 132 8.23 -4.21 11.55
CA VAL A 132 8.00 -5.66 11.57
C VAL A 132 8.72 -6.41 10.43
N LYS A 133 9.64 -5.76 9.72
CA LYS A 133 10.31 -6.31 8.52
C LYS A 133 10.95 -7.68 8.75
N ASN A 134 11.55 -7.91 9.92
CA ASN A 134 12.17 -9.20 10.23
C ASN A 134 11.13 -10.31 10.37
N LEU A 135 10.02 -10.05 11.06
CA LEU A 135 8.90 -10.97 11.14
C LEU A 135 8.30 -11.25 9.75
N LEU A 136 8.15 -10.22 8.92
CA LEU A 136 7.66 -10.38 7.56
C LEU A 136 8.58 -11.27 6.72
N ALA A 137 9.89 -11.09 6.84
CA ALA A 137 10.88 -11.94 6.17
C ALA A 137 10.79 -13.40 6.62
N GLU A 138 10.59 -13.68 7.92
CA GLU A 138 10.34 -15.03 8.44
C GLU A 138 9.06 -15.65 7.87
N LYS A 139 8.07 -14.83 7.52
CA LYS A 139 6.82 -15.26 6.85
C LYS A 139 6.96 -15.42 5.33
N GLY A 140 8.11 -15.09 4.78
CA GLY A 140 8.44 -15.23 3.36
C GLY A 140 8.15 -13.99 2.52
N VAL A 141 7.90 -12.83 3.15
CA VAL A 141 7.78 -11.57 2.42
C VAL A 141 9.17 -11.12 1.99
N ASN A 142 9.34 -10.87 0.70
CA ASN A 142 10.60 -10.38 0.16
C ASN A 142 10.58 -8.85 0.04
N ILE A 143 11.21 -8.17 0.99
CA ILE A 143 11.42 -6.71 0.99
C ILE A 143 12.93 -6.45 0.96
N PRO A 144 13.54 -6.29 -0.23
CA PRO A 144 14.95 -5.96 -0.35
C PRO A 144 15.32 -4.68 0.39
N ALA A 145 16.57 -4.58 0.86
CA ALA A 145 17.11 -3.34 1.39
C ALA A 145 17.13 -2.27 0.29
N ASN A 146 16.31 -1.24 0.43
CA ASN A 146 16.16 -0.15 -0.53
C ASN A 146 15.40 1.03 0.10
N ASN A 147 15.27 2.13 -0.65
CA ASN A 147 14.33 3.19 -0.36
C ASN A 147 12.97 2.86 -0.99
N TYR A 148 11.91 2.95 -0.20
CA TYR A 148 10.55 2.70 -0.65
C TYR A 148 9.72 3.97 -0.61
N TRP A 149 9.13 4.35 -1.74
CA TRP A 149 8.18 5.45 -1.80
C TRP A 149 6.98 5.18 -0.91
N SER A 150 6.54 6.22 -0.21
CA SER A 150 5.19 6.26 0.37
C SER A 150 4.24 7.02 -0.56
N SER A 151 2.95 6.88 -0.35
CA SER A 151 1.93 7.67 -1.04
C SER A 151 1.72 9.07 -0.44
N SER A 152 2.61 9.48 0.46
CA SER A 152 2.52 10.79 1.10
C SER A 152 3.47 11.76 0.42
N GLU A 153 2.94 12.87 -0.09
CA GLU A 153 3.78 13.97 -0.56
C GLU A 153 4.50 14.65 0.59
N GLY A 154 5.68 15.19 0.30
CA GLY A 154 6.45 15.98 1.25
C GLY A 154 5.72 17.26 1.63
N ASP A 155 5.90 17.68 2.87
CA ASP A 155 5.35 18.91 3.45
C ASP A 155 6.31 20.12 3.30
N GLY A 156 7.22 20.04 2.33
CA GLY A 156 8.20 21.08 2.06
C GLY A 156 7.60 22.34 1.42
N ASN A 157 8.42 23.41 1.34
CA ASN A 157 8.03 24.69 0.73
C ASN A 157 7.79 24.61 -0.79
N ASP A 158 8.02 23.45 -1.39
CA ASP A 158 7.83 23.18 -2.82
C ASP A 158 6.88 21.96 -2.99
N PRO A 159 5.56 22.16 -2.93
CA PRO A 159 4.59 21.12 -3.23
C PRO A 159 4.81 20.57 -4.65
N GLY A 160 4.71 19.26 -4.82
CA GLY A 160 4.96 18.56 -6.09
C GLY A 160 6.42 18.22 -6.39
N TRP A 161 7.38 18.62 -5.54
CA TRP A 161 8.81 18.34 -5.71
C TRP A 161 9.33 17.20 -4.84
N SER A 162 8.59 16.80 -3.82
CA SER A 162 9.05 15.78 -2.89
C SER A 162 7.95 14.81 -2.49
N ALA A 163 8.33 13.56 -2.29
CA ALA A 163 7.52 12.55 -1.66
C ALA A 163 8.32 11.93 -0.52
N PHE A 164 7.63 11.48 0.52
CA PHE A 164 8.27 10.72 1.58
C PHE A 164 8.65 9.33 1.10
N TYR A 165 9.80 8.88 1.54
CA TYR A 165 10.23 7.50 1.42
C TYR A 165 10.70 6.96 2.78
N VAL A 166 10.76 5.66 2.93
CA VAL A 166 11.36 5.00 4.09
C VAL A 166 12.52 4.14 3.61
N ASN A 167 13.65 4.28 4.33
CA ASN A 167 14.86 3.52 4.07
C ASN A 167 14.83 2.19 4.81
N PHE A 168 14.96 1.07 4.11
CA PHE A 168 14.89 -0.29 4.65
C PHE A 168 16.28 -0.97 4.78
N TYR A 169 17.38 -0.19 4.73
CA TYR A 169 18.73 -0.69 5.00
C TYR A 169 18.95 -1.05 6.46
#